data_00b044fd17c9a8428167fccdeb3b1654
#
_entry.id   00b044fd17c9a8428167fccdeb3b1654
#
_cell.length_a   1.000
_cell.length_b   1.000
_cell.length_c   1.000
_cell.angle_alpha   90.00
_cell.angle_beta   90.00
_cell.angle_gamma   90.00
#
_symmetry.space_group_name_H-M   'P 1'
#
loop_
_entity.id
_entity.type
_entity.pdbx_description
1 polymer ?
#
loop_
_entity_poly.entity_id
_entity_poly.type
_entity_poly.pdbx_seq_one_letter_code
_entity_poly.pdbx_strand_id
1 'polypeptide(L)'
;MDTREFFHNVVRRNYFDFFERGDDIRLLWNAVVSMNSVAEYLALHQHNYAPISQNQLTQTAKQIREQHHLLDLKYCAETFKHIRKIKDQRGGASFTTTGTSTNITSDRATWMINQFDVVDVLRNAFAKLDQLSQLR
;
A
#
# COMPACT_ATOMS: atom_id res chain seq x y z
N MET A 1 -0.08 -10.75 16.32
CA MET A 1 -0.12 -9.28 16.12
C MET A 1 -1.52 -8.90 15.67
N ASP A 2 -2.17 -8.02 16.38
CA ASP A 2 -3.48 -7.52 15.98
C ASP A 2 -3.37 -6.33 15.01
N THR A 3 -4.51 -5.83 14.55
CA THR A 3 -4.56 -4.74 13.56
C THR A 3 -3.89 -3.47 14.07
N ARG A 4 -4.14 -3.10 15.32
CA ARG A 4 -3.58 -1.90 15.95
C ARG A 4 -2.07 -2.00 16.08
N GLU A 5 -1.57 -3.14 16.53
CA GLU A 5 -0.14 -3.39 16.65
C GLU A 5 0.56 -3.36 15.28
N PHE A 6 -0.05 -3.99 14.28
CA PHE A 6 0.49 -3.98 12.93
C PHE A 6 0.54 -2.56 12.37
N PHE A 7 -0.54 -1.81 12.50
CA PHE A 7 -0.56 -0.42 12.04
C PHE A 7 0.50 0.42 12.75
N HIS A 8 0.56 0.36 14.06
CA HIS A 8 1.47 1.18 14.85
C HIS A 8 2.94 0.81 14.64
N ASN A 9 3.26 -0.48 14.63
CA ASN A 9 4.65 -0.95 14.63
C ASN A 9 5.24 -1.11 13.24
N VAL A 10 4.42 -1.32 12.21
CA VAL A 10 4.88 -1.59 10.85
C VAL A 10 4.48 -0.46 9.90
N VAL A 11 3.18 -0.23 9.76
CA VAL A 11 2.67 0.70 8.73
C VAL A 11 3.11 2.13 9.02
N ARG A 12 2.90 2.59 10.23
CA ARG A 12 3.25 3.95 10.65
C ARG A 12 4.75 4.22 10.50
N ARG A 13 5.59 3.28 10.90
CA ARG A 13 7.05 3.42 10.77
C ARG A 13 7.47 3.48 9.31
N ASN A 14 6.96 2.59 8.47
CA ASN A 14 7.27 2.60 7.05
C ASN A 14 6.81 3.91 6.37
N TYR A 15 5.65 4.42 6.75
CA TYR A 15 5.13 5.67 6.26
C TYR A 15 6.05 6.84 6.57
N PHE A 16 6.45 7.00 7.82
CA PHE A 16 7.33 8.10 8.22
C PHE A 16 8.76 7.95 7.71
N ASP A 17 9.29 6.73 7.64
CA ASP A 17 10.60 6.47 7.05
C ASP A 17 10.65 6.92 5.59
N PHE A 18 9.60 6.64 4.84
CA PHE A 18 9.49 7.13 3.46
C PHE A 18 9.49 8.65 3.38
N PHE A 19 8.73 9.34 4.22
CA PHE A 19 8.67 10.80 4.18
C PHE A 19 9.98 11.48 4.63
N GLU A 20 10.81 10.80 5.41
CA GLU A 20 12.16 11.28 5.72
C GLU A 20 13.12 11.12 4.55
N ARG A 21 12.91 10.14 3.69
CA ARG A 21 13.77 9.81 2.54
C ARG A 21 12.91 9.59 1.28
N GLY A 22 12.23 10.61 0.86
CA GLY A 22 11.22 10.53 -0.20
C GLY A 22 11.74 10.15 -1.59
N ASP A 23 13.06 10.01 -1.78
CA ASP A 23 13.71 9.57 -3.00
C ASP A 23 14.06 8.06 -3.00
N ASP A 24 13.81 7.34 -1.92
CA ASP A 24 14.15 5.93 -1.80
C ASP A 24 12.94 5.04 -2.16
N ILE A 25 13.02 4.40 -3.32
CA ILE A 25 11.94 3.52 -3.81
C ILE A 25 11.68 2.32 -2.88
N ARG A 26 12.70 1.84 -2.17
CA ARG A 26 12.52 0.74 -1.22
C ARG A 26 11.61 1.15 -0.08
N LEU A 27 11.77 2.37 0.43
CA LEU A 27 10.93 2.91 1.49
C LEU A 27 9.50 3.16 0.99
N LEU A 28 9.36 3.61 -0.25
CA LEU A 28 8.04 3.75 -0.89
C LEU A 28 7.34 2.39 -1.00
N TRP A 29 8.05 1.37 -1.47
CA TRP A 29 7.54 0.01 -1.53
C TRP A 29 7.04 -0.46 -0.16
N ASN A 30 7.87 -0.34 0.85
CA ASN A 30 7.54 -0.78 2.20
C ASN A 30 6.29 -0.06 2.73
N ALA A 31 6.19 1.24 2.50
CA ALA A 31 5.03 2.03 2.91
C ALA A 31 3.75 1.57 2.22
N VAL A 32 3.78 1.44 0.89
CA VAL A 32 2.61 1.08 0.09
C VAL A 32 2.14 -0.34 0.41
N VAL A 33 3.04 -1.30 0.41
CA VAL A 33 2.69 -2.72 0.60
C VAL A 33 2.21 -2.99 2.02
N SER A 34 2.89 -2.46 3.03
CA SER A 34 2.45 -2.63 4.42
C SER A 34 1.10 -1.97 4.68
N MET A 35 0.90 -0.78 4.13
CA MET A 35 -0.37 -0.06 4.29
C MET A 35 -1.54 -0.81 3.65
N ASN A 36 -1.34 -1.35 2.45
CA ASN A 36 -2.37 -2.15 1.78
C ASN A 36 -2.72 -3.41 2.58
N SER A 37 -1.79 -3.98 3.32
CA SER A 37 -2.03 -5.17 4.13
C SER A 37 -2.93 -4.92 5.33
N VAL A 38 -3.17 -3.67 5.71
CA VAL A 38 -4.08 -3.35 6.83
C VAL A 38 -5.49 -3.87 6.57
N ALA A 39 -5.93 -3.89 5.32
CA ALA A 39 -7.27 -4.40 4.98
C ALA A 39 -7.46 -5.87 5.40
N GLU A 40 -6.43 -6.70 5.25
CA GLU A 40 -6.47 -8.09 5.72
C GLU A 40 -6.53 -8.17 7.25
N TYR A 41 -5.78 -7.33 7.95
CA TYR A 41 -5.85 -7.25 9.42
C TYR A 41 -7.22 -6.77 9.90
N LEU A 42 -7.82 -5.79 9.22
CA LEU A 42 -9.19 -5.35 9.52
C LEU A 42 -10.20 -6.48 9.27
N ALA A 43 -10.00 -7.26 8.22
CA ALA A 43 -10.83 -8.41 7.93
C ALA A 43 -10.72 -9.47 9.04
N LEU A 44 -9.51 -9.76 9.50
CA LEU A 44 -9.29 -10.65 10.64
C LEU A 44 -9.97 -10.13 11.90
N HIS A 45 -9.91 -8.83 12.14
CA HIS A 45 -10.57 -8.20 13.29
C HIS A 45 -12.09 -8.38 13.23
N GLN A 46 -12.71 -8.22 12.06
CA GLN A 46 -14.15 -8.45 11.89
C GLN A 46 -14.58 -9.87 12.24
N HIS A 47 -13.68 -10.83 12.08
CA HIS A 47 -13.89 -12.24 12.46
C HIS A 47 -13.31 -12.58 13.82
N ASN A 48 -13.02 -11.57 14.66
CA ASN A 48 -12.44 -11.73 15.99
C ASN A 48 -11.12 -12.53 15.99
N TYR A 49 -10.33 -12.42 14.90
CA TYR A 49 -9.10 -13.19 14.69
C TYR A 49 -9.29 -14.71 14.75
N ALA A 50 -10.52 -15.17 14.58
CA ALA A 50 -10.80 -16.60 14.46
C ALA A 50 -10.25 -17.14 13.13
N PRO A 51 -9.90 -18.43 13.04
CA PRO A 51 -9.49 -19.03 11.78
C PRO A 51 -10.58 -18.91 10.72
N ILE A 52 -10.22 -18.35 9.56
CA ILE A 52 -11.11 -18.22 8.41
C ILE A 52 -10.40 -18.73 7.17
N SER A 53 -11.16 -19.10 6.14
CA SER A 53 -10.57 -19.53 4.87
C SER A 53 -9.92 -18.36 4.16
N GLN A 54 -8.97 -18.68 3.26
CA GLN A 54 -8.34 -17.64 2.42
C GLN A 54 -9.38 -16.90 1.58
N ASN A 55 -10.40 -17.58 1.09
CA ASN A 55 -11.48 -16.95 0.34
C ASN A 55 -12.28 -15.95 1.18
N GLN A 56 -12.60 -16.30 2.41
CA GLN A 56 -13.29 -15.37 3.33
C GLN A 56 -12.44 -14.16 3.64
N LEU A 57 -11.15 -14.35 3.89
CA LEU A 57 -10.22 -13.26 4.13
C LEU A 57 -10.15 -12.31 2.93
N THR A 58 -9.97 -12.85 1.73
CA THR A 58 -9.88 -12.09 0.49
C THR A 58 -11.16 -11.31 0.23
N GLN A 59 -12.32 -11.93 0.38
CA GLN A 59 -13.61 -11.27 0.15
C GLN A 59 -13.88 -10.17 1.16
N THR A 60 -13.61 -10.40 2.42
CA THR A 60 -13.81 -9.40 3.48
C THR A 60 -12.86 -8.21 3.28
N ALA A 61 -11.59 -8.46 2.98
CA ALA A 61 -10.63 -7.40 2.69
C ALA A 61 -11.03 -6.58 1.47
N LYS A 62 -11.54 -7.22 0.43
CA LYS A 62 -12.07 -6.54 -0.76
C LYS A 62 -13.23 -5.60 -0.41
N GLN A 63 -14.17 -6.07 0.38
CA GLN A 63 -15.30 -5.25 0.82
C GLN A 63 -14.83 -4.03 1.64
N ILE A 64 -13.86 -4.22 2.52
CA ILE A 64 -13.28 -3.12 3.31
C ILE A 64 -12.63 -2.09 2.40
N ARG A 65 -11.86 -2.52 1.41
CA ARG A 65 -11.22 -1.61 0.45
C ARG A 65 -12.24 -0.82 -0.37
N GLU A 66 -13.30 -1.46 -0.82
CA GLU A 66 -14.38 -0.79 -1.56
C GLU A 66 -15.12 0.19 -0.68
N GLN A 67 -15.47 -0.20 0.54
CA GLN A 67 -16.21 0.64 1.49
C GLN A 67 -15.43 1.89 1.89
N HIS A 68 -14.13 1.79 2.06
CA HIS A 68 -13.29 2.88 2.55
C HIS A 68 -12.44 3.56 1.47
N HIS A 69 -12.74 3.31 0.19
CA HIS A 69 -12.04 3.93 -0.95
C HIS A 69 -10.52 3.70 -0.93
N LEU A 70 -10.12 2.45 -0.74
CA LEU A 70 -8.71 2.02 -0.67
C LEU A 70 -8.25 1.27 -1.93
N LEU A 71 -9.01 1.34 -3.02
CA LEU A 71 -8.69 0.62 -4.26
C LEU A 71 -7.46 1.21 -4.96
N ASP A 72 -7.26 2.53 -4.89
CA ASP A 72 -6.07 3.17 -5.45
C ASP A 72 -4.80 2.68 -4.75
N LEU A 73 -4.85 2.54 -3.43
CA LEU A 73 -3.76 1.97 -2.64
C LEU A 73 -3.48 0.53 -3.04
N LYS A 74 -4.54 -0.27 -3.20
CA LYS A 74 -4.40 -1.66 -3.67
C LYS A 74 -3.74 -1.72 -5.04
N TYR A 75 -4.16 -0.86 -5.97
CA TYR A 75 -3.56 -0.80 -7.29
C TYR A 75 -2.06 -0.50 -7.22
N CYS A 76 -1.66 0.47 -6.42
CA CYS A 76 -0.25 0.78 -6.22
C CYS A 76 0.53 -0.40 -5.63
N ALA A 77 -0.02 -1.06 -4.61
CA ALA A 77 0.62 -2.20 -3.96
C ALA A 77 0.77 -3.39 -4.91
N GLU A 78 -0.26 -3.72 -5.67
CA GLU A 78 -0.23 -4.79 -6.67
C GLU A 78 0.81 -4.50 -7.75
N THR A 79 0.89 -3.25 -8.21
CA THR A 79 1.88 -2.81 -9.17
C THR A 79 3.30 -3.07 -8.64
N PHE A 80 3.59 -2.69 -7.40
CA PHE A 80 4.89 -2.94 -6.80
C PHE A 80 5.20 -4.44 -6.66
N LYS A 81 4.23 -5.26 -6.27
CA LYS A 81 4.44 -6.70 -6.07
C LYS A 81 4.77 -7.45 -7.36
N HIS A 82 4.33 -6.95 -8.51
CA HIS A 82 4.42 -7.66 -9.79
C HIS A 82 5.31 -6.93 -10.81
N ILE A 83 6.20 -6.06 -10.37
CA ILE A 83 7.07 -5.26 -11.22
C ILE A 83 8.33 -6.01 -11.62
N ARG A 84 8.70 -5.84 -12.89
CA ARG A 84 10.05 -6.12 -13.37
C ARG A 84 10.68 -4.81 -13.80
N LYS A 85 11.89 -4.53 -13.30
CA LYS A 85 12.63 -3.35 -13.74
C LYS A 85 12.99 -3.48 -15.21
N ILE A 86 12.62 -2.51 -16.02
CA ILE A 86 13.10 -2.35 -17.39
C ILE A 86 14.11 -1.22 -17.44
N LYS A 87 15.00 -1.29 -18.43
CA LYS A 87 16.08 -0.33 -18.62
C LYS A 87 15.51 1.05 -18.85
N ASP A 88 15.91 2.01 -18.02
CA ASP A 88 15.51 3.40 -18.15
C ASP A 88 16.74 4.30 -18.25
N GLN A 89 16.77 5.14 -19.28
CA GLN A 89 17.86 6.07 -19.57
C GLN A 89 17.60 7.49 -19.08
N ARG A 90 16.46 7.76 -18.46
CA ARG A 90 15.98 9.12 -18.14
C ARG A 90 15.95 9.47 -16.65
N GLY A 91 16.62 8.70 -15.81
CA GLY A 91 16.67 9.00 -14.39
C GLY A 91 15.42 8.60 -13.58
N GLY A 92 14.36 8.15 -14.21
CA GLY A 92 13.24 7.47 -13.56
C GLY A 92 13.43 5.96 -13.63
N ALA A 93 12.51 5.19 -13.09
CA ALA A 93 12.48 3.76 -13.22
C ALA A 93 11.24 3.32 -13.99
N SER A 94 11.43 2.52 -15.03
CA SER A 94 10.33 1.89 -15.75
C SER A 94 10.26 0.42 -15.39
N PHE A 95 9.05 -0.07 -15.16
CA PHE A 95 8.80 -1.44 -14.70
C PHE A 95 7.69 -2.07 -15.52
N THR A 96 7.74 -3.39 -15.65
CA THR A 96 6.68 -4.17 -16.29
C THR A 96 6.00 -5.04 -15.26
N THR A 97 4.70 -4.90 -15.11
CA THR A 97 3.85 -5.86 -14.43
C THR A 97 3.34 -6.87 -15.45
N THR A 98 2.81 -7.99 -15.03
CA THR A 98 2.34 -9.12 -15.84
C THR A 98 1.70 -8.67 -17.18
N GLY A 99 2.52 -8.39 -18.19
CA GLY A 99 2.09 -7.94 -19.53
C GLY A 99 1.72 -6.46 -19.65
N THR A 100 1.83 -5.65 -18.59
CA THR A 100 1.50 -4.23 -18.61
C THR A 100 2.71 -3.40 -18.23
N SER A 101 3.06 -2.45 -19.07
CA SER A 101 4.12 -1.49 -18.76
C SER A 101 3.66 -0.50 -17.71
N THR A 102 4.49 -0.29 -16.68
CA THR A 102 4.25 0.68 -15.62
C THR A 102 5.46 1.58 -15.49
N ASN A 103 5.21 2.88 -15.50
CA ASN A 103 6.24 3.87 -15.26
C ASN A 103 6.15 4.35 -13.81
N ILE A 104 7.25 4.18 -13.09
CA ILE A 104 7.42 4.77 -11.76
C ILE A 104 8.47 5.86 -11.91
N THR A 105 8.05 7.09 -11.71
CA THR A 105 8.92 8.26 -11.87
C THR A 105 8.99 9.04 -10.56
N SER A 106 10.14 9.59 -10.28
CA SER A 106 10.35 10.52 -9.19
C SER A 106 10.92 11.81 -9.73
N ASP A 107 10.23 12.89 -9.46
CA ASP A 107 10.92 14.14 -9.34
C ASP A 107 10.95 14.48 -7.84
N ARG A 108 11.76 15.42 -7.39
CA ARG A 108 12.12 15.64 -5.97
C ARG A 108 10.93 15.69 -4.96
N ALA A 109 9.70 15.79 -5.42
CA ALA A 109 8.53 15.97 -4.58
C ALA A 109 7.45 14.93 -4.81
N THR A 110 7.46 14.16 -5.91
CA THR A 110 6.37 13.28 -6.29
C THR A 110 6.85 11.95 -6.84
N TRP A 111 6.12 10.90 -6.53
CA TRP A 111 6.25 9.60 -7.16
C TRP A 111 4.97 9.29 -7.92
N MET A 112 5.09 8.93 -9.20
CA MET A 112 3.97 8.59 -10.06
C MET A 112 3.99 7.12 -10.39
N ILE A 113 2.84 6.46 -10.26
CA ILE A 113 2.58 5.14 -10.83
C ILE A 113 1.49 5.34 -11.86
N ASN A 114 1.85 5.29 -13.15
CA ASN A 114 0.98 5.69 -14.25
C ASN A 114 0.41 7.11 -13.98
N GLN A 115 -0.91 7.27 -13.83
CA GLN A 115 -1.56 8.53 -13.54
C GLN A 115 -1.72 8.85 -12.06
N PHE A 116 -1.31 7.92 -11.17
CA PHE A 116 -1.50 8.11 -9.74
C PHE A 116 -0.31 8.81 -9.11
N ASP A 117 -0.57 9.87 -8.36
CA ASP A 117 0.40 10.41 -7.42
C ASP A 117 0.40 9.53 -6.17
N VAL A 118 1.45 8.71 -6.03
CA VAL A 118 1.52 7.72 -4.94
C VAL A 118 1.59 8.38 -3.58
N VAL A 119 2.21 9.56 -3.47
CA VAL A 119 2.31 10.29 -2.21
C VAL A 119 0.91 10.72 -1.73
N ASP A 120 0.08 11.22 -2.65
CA ASP A 120 -1.31 11.56 -2.33
C ASP A 120 -2.12 10.33 -1.94
N VAL A 121 -1.94 9.22 -2.66
CA VAL A 121 -2.60 7.95 -2.31
C VAL A 121 -2.20 7.51 -0.91
N LEU A 122 -0.91 7.58 -0.57
CA LEU A 122 -0.41 7.22 0.77
C LEU A 122 -0.99 8.11 1.86
N ARG A 123 -0.98 9.43 1.67
CA ARG A 123 -1.50 10.38 2.67
C ARG A 123 -2.98 10.17 2.94
N ASN A 124 -3.77 10.03 1.89
CA ASN A 124 -5.21 9.82 2.01
C ASN A 124 -5.52 8.48 2.69
N ALA A 125 -4.83 7.42 2.29
CA ALA A 125 -4.99 6.10 2.89
C ALA A 125 -4.54 6.08 4.36
N PHE A 126 -3.42 6.73 4.68
CA PHE A 126 -2.90 6.77 6.05
C PHE A 126 -3.91 7.38 7.03
N ALA A 127 -4.50 8.51 6.66
CA ALA A 127 -5.50 9.17 7.50
C ALA A 127 -6.70 8.26 7.79
N LYS A 128 -7.21 7.56 6.76
CA LYS A 128 -8.32 6.63 6.91
C LYS A 128 -7.95 5.42 7.75
N LEU A 129 -6.80 4.82 7.48
CA LEU A 129 -6.36 3.60 8.16
C LEU A 129 -5.95 3.86 9.60
N ASP A 130 -5.39 5.02 9.89
CA ASP A 130 -5.11 5.42 11.26
C ASP A 130 -6.39 5.43 12.10
N GLN A 131 -7.44 6.03 11.56
CA GLN A 131 -8.74 6.07 12.22
C GLN A 131 -9.35 4.66 12.36
N LEU A 132 -9.34 3.86 11.30
CA LEU A 132 -9.90 2.51 11.30
C LEU A 132 -9.13 1.55 12.21
N SER A 133 -7.84 1.78 12.40
CA SER A 133 -6.97 0.91 13.21
C SER A 133 -7.01 1.23 14.69
N GLN A 134 -7.72 2.28 15.09
CA GLN A 134 -7.98 2.61 16.50
C GLN A 134 -9.13 1.75 17.05
N LEU A 135 -8.96 0.45 16.96
CA LEU A 135 -9.98 -0.53 17.36
C LEU A 135 -9.88 -0.82 18.85
N ARG A 136 -11.03 -0.99 19.46
CA ARG A 136 -11.17 -1.38 20.87
C ARG A 136 -11.33 -2.89 21.02
#